data_567095d25e049d7328cd4a5bb70b5a7e
#
_entry.id   567095d25e049d7328cd4a5bb70b5a7e
#
_cell.length_a   1.000
_cell.length_b   1.000
_cell.length_c   1.000
_cell.angle_alpha   90.00
_cell.angle_beta   90.00
_cell.angle_gamma   90.00
#
_symmetry.space_group_name_H-M   'P 1'
#
loop_
_entity.id
_entity.type
_entity.pdbx_description
1 polymer ?
#
loop_
_entity_poly.entity_id
_entity_poly.type
_entity_poly.pdbx_seq_one_letter_code
_entity_poly.pdbx_strand_id
1 'polypeptide(L)'
;MLNLMYITNQPAVARIAEDAGVDWIFVDMEFIGKDKRQGGLDTVQNHHTIEDVSNIKKSLKRAQVIVRVNPIHDALDNYPSSKNEIDGAILAGADIVMLPYFHTVQEVEDFINYVGGRAKTCLLLETPEAAILLDEILQVPGIDMVHIGLNDLHLAMGMSFMFQLLSDGVVEQLAKKITAKGIPFGFGGIARMNSGLLPGSAVLKEHYRLGSSMVIVSRSFCNTDKIKDLDEVRNIFMVGINEIRTLEYEALAARDYFSNNQQEVNKSVEKIVEIIKAKNS
;
A
#
# COMPACT_ATOMS: atom_id res chain seq x y z
N MET A 1 -4.67 -16.24 -1.16
CA MET A 1 -3.91 -15.59 -0.07
C MET A 1 -3.48 -14.22 -0.56
N LEU A 2 -3.35 -13.24 0.34
CA LEU A 2 -2.93 -11.89 0.00
C LEU A 2 -1.43 -11.84 -0.34
N ASN A 3 -1.06 -11.05 -1.34
CA ASN A 3 0.33 -10.65 -1.52
C ASN A 3 0.69 -9.62 -0.44
N LEU A 4 1.62 -9.96 0.42
CA LEU A 4 2.09 -9.10 1.50
C LEU A 4 3.23 -8.22 1.00
N MET A 5 3.13 -6.90 1.24
CA MET A 5 4.16 -5.92 0.87
C MET A 5 4.81 -5.35 2.12
N TYR A 6 6.13 -5.20 2.16
CA TYR A 6 6.82 -4.53 3.25
C TYR A 6 7.80 -3.48 2.74
N ILE A 7 7.74 -2.27 3.33
CA ILE A 7 8.55 -1.13 2.91
C ILE A 7 9.91 -1.18 3.60
N THR A 8 10.98 -1.29 2.83
CA THR A 8 12.36 -1.18 3.32
C THR A 8 13.36 -0.95 2.18
N ASN A 9 14.46 -0.26 2.47
CA ASN A 9 15.64 -0.16 1.62
C ASN A 9 16.86 -0.89 2.21
N GLN A 10 16.66 -1.67 3.29
CA GLN A 10 17.71 -2.41 3.96
C GLN A 10 17.76 -3.86 3.45
N PRO A 11 18.82 -4.29 2.73
CA PRO A 11 18.89 -5.65 2.17
C PRO A 11 18.80 -6.78 3.21
N ALA A 12 19.31 -6.58 4.41
CA ALA A 12 19.23 -7.56 5.48
C ALA A 12 17.77 -7.76 5.97
N VAL A 13 17.02 -6.66 6.12
CA VAL A 13 15.60 -6.68 6.49
C VAL A 13 14.76 -7.28 5.37
N ALA A 14 15.04 -6.93 4.12
CA ALA A 14 14.35 -7.48 2.95
C ALA A 14 14.45 -8.99 2.87
N ARG A 15 15.65 -9.57 3.11
CA ARG A 15 15.84 -11.03 3.21
C ARG A 15 15.06 -11.66 4.35
N ILE A 16 15.05 -11.02 5.53
CA ILE A 16 14.27 -11.50 6.68
C ILE A 16 12.77 -11.52 6.34
N ALA A 17 12.27 -10.46 5.73
CA ALA A 17 10.88 -10.36 5.31
C ALA A 17 10.52 -11.44 4.26
N GLU A 18 11.37 -11.64 3.23
CA GLU A 18 11.22 -12.69 2.24
C GLU A 18 11.22 -14.08 2.88
N ASP A 19 12.18 -14.37 3.76
CA ASP A 19 12.30 -15.65 4.46
C ASP A 19 11.03 -15.95 5.30
N ALA A 20 10.41 -14.92 5.86
CA ALA A 20 9.17 -15.04 6.63
C ALA A 20 7.91 -15.20 5.74
N GLY A 21 8.00 -14.97 4.43
CA GLY A 21 6.89 -15.15 3.49
C GLY A 21 6.22 -13.85 3.04
N VAL A 22 6.92 -12.72 3.11
CA VAL A 22 6.52 -11.48 2.42
C VAL A 22 6.75 -11.65 0.92
N ASP A 23 5.77 -11.28 0.12
CA ASP A 23 5.76 -11.53 -1.31
C ASP A 23 6.45 -10.43 -2.11
N TRP A 24 6.31 -9.16 -1.67
CA TRP A 24 6.87 -8.00 -2.35
C TRP A 24 7.63 -7.10 -1.39
N ILE A 25 8.85 -6.72 -1.77
CA ILE A 25 9.62 -5.69 -1.06
C ILE A 25 9.37 -4.35 -1.73
N PHE A 26 8.90 -3.40 -0.94
CA PHE A 26 8.46 -2.09 -1.41
C PHE A 26 9.57 -1.06 -1.19
N VAL A 27 10.13 -0.53 -2.29
CA VAL A 27 11.07 0.59 -2.29
C VAL A 27 10.30 1.87 -2.60
N ASP A 28 10.33 2.83 -1.67
CA ASP A 28 9.54 4.05 -1.74
C ASP A 28 10.42 5.25 -2.12
N MET A 29 10.41 5.63 -3.40
CA MET A 29 11.16 6.77 -3.92
C MET A 29 10.34 8.06 -3.96
N GLU A 30 9.07 8.02 -3.54
CA GLU A 30 8.19 9.19 -3.58
C GLU A 30 8.60 10.26 -2.57
N PHE A 31 8.87 11.49 -3.06
CA PHE A 31 9.10 12.67 -2.23
C PHE A 31 8.47 13.96 -2.79
N ILE A 32 8.24 14.05 -4.11
CA ILE A 32 7.72 15.26 -4.76
C ILE A 32 6.33 15.60 -4.21
N GLY A 33 6.21 16.79 -3.61
CA GLY A 33 4.95 17.29 -3.04
C GLY A 33 4.52 16.66 -1.71
N LYS A 34 5.24 15.65 -1.20
CA LYS A 34 4.86 14.91 0.01
C LYS A 34 4.90 15.79 1.27
N ASP A 35 5.88 16.68 1.38
CA ASP A 35 6.00 17.64 2.50
C ASP A 35 4.76 18.55 2.63
N LYS A 36 4.19 18.97 1.49
CA LYS A 36 3.02 19.84 1.48
C LYS A 36 1.73 19.11 1.89
N ARG A 37 1.63 17.81 1.59
CA ARG A 37 0.45 16.99 1.86
C ARG A 37 0.42 16.44 3.29
N GLN A 38 1.58 16.08 3.82
CA GLN A 38 1.73 15.37 5.08
C GLN A 38 2.53 16.17 6.12
N GLY A 39 2.87 17.44 5.84
CA GLY A 39 3.63 18.30 6.74
C GLY A 39 2.93 18.48 8.08
N GLY A 40 3.65 18.13 9.17
CA GLY A 40 3.13 18.18 10.55
C GLY A 40 2.42 16.91 11.03
N LEU A 41 2.25 15.90 10.18
CA LEU A 41 1.75 14.58 10.58
C LEU A 41 2.92 13.67 10.96
N ASP A 42 2.69 12.73 11.90
CA ASP A 42 3.65 11.67 12.26
C ASP A 42 3.72 10.59 11.17
N THR A 43 4.03 11.04 9.94
CA THR A 43 4.24 10.17 8.78
C THR A 43 5.71 10.13 8.45
N VAL A 44 6.29 8.94 8.33
CA VAL A 44 7.69 8.82 7.90
C VAL A 44 7.78 9.02 6.40
N GLN A 45 8.57 9.99 6.00
CA GLN A 45 8.98 10.17 4.63
C GLN A 45 10.19 9.27 4.35
N ASN A 46 10.03 8.33 3.43
CA ASN A 46 11.15 7.56 2.93
C ASN A 46 11.90 8.40 1.87
N HIS A 47 13.22 8.18 1.81
CA HIS A 47 14.08 8.78 0.78
C HIS A 47 14.88 7.66 0.11
N HIS A 48 14.17 6.64 -0.38
CA HIS A 48 14.83 5.55 -1.08
C HIS A 48 15.25 6.00 -2.47
N THR A 49 16.28 5.36 -3.01
CA THR A 49 16.93 5.72 -4.26
C THR A 49 16.88 4.58 -5.27
N ILE A 50 17.23 4.87 -6.54
CA ILE A 50 17.41 3.83 -7.56
C ILE A 50 18.50 2.83 -7.18
N GLU A 51 19.54 3.27 -6.46
CA GLU A 51 20.56 2.36 -5.93
C GLU A 51 20.00 1.39 -4.90
N ASP A 52 19.08 1.86 -4.03
CA ASP A 52 18.37 0.99 -3.10
C ASP A 52 17.56 -0.08 -3.84
N VAL A 53 16.88 0.26 -4.94
CA VAL A 53 16.17 -0.73 -5.78
C VAL A 53 17.13 -1.83 -6.22
N SER A 54 18.29 -1.47 -6.76
CA SER A 54 19.29 -2.44 -7.22
C SER A 54 19.84 -3.31 -6.08
N ASN A 55 20.11 -2.71 -4.91
CA ASN A 55 20.63 -3.42 -3.74
C ASN A 55 19.60 -4.39 -3.16
N ILE A 56 18.34 -3.98 -3.07
CA ILE A 56 17.23 -4.84 -2.67
C ILE A 56 17.07 -5.99 -3.67
N LYS A 57 16.98 -5.71 -4.97
CA LYS A 57 16.80 -6.75 -6.00
C LYS A 57 17.89 -7.83 -5.93
N LYS A 58 19.15 -7.43 -5.78
CA LYS A 58 20.28 -8.35 -5.65
C LYS A 58 20.22 -9.19 -4.39
N SER A 59 19.55 -8.74 -3.35
CA SER A 59 19.47 -9.43 -2.07
C SER A 59 18.38 -10.51 -2.01
N LEU A 60 17.39 -10.44 -2.89
CA LEU A 60 16.21 -11.32 -2.90
C LEU A 60 16.41 -12.54 -3.79
N LYS A 61 15.67 -13.61 -3.48
CA LYS A 61 15.64 -14.87 -4.23
C LYS A 61 14.30 -15.13 -4.92
N ARG A 62 13.20 -14.72 -4.30
CA ARG A 62 11.82 -15.04 -4.71
C ARG A 62 10.90 -13.83 -4.73
N ALA A 63 10.99 -12.97 -3.71
CA ALA A 63 10.12 -11.82 -3.57
C ALA A 63 10.34 -10.85 -4.74
N GLN A 64 9.26 -10.23 -5.20
CA GLN A 64 9.31 -9.19 -6.22
C GLN A 64 9.63 -7.83 -5.59
N VAL A 65 10.22 -6.94 -6.38
CA VAL A 65 10.47 -5.55 -5.98
C VAL A 65 9.39 -4.67 -6.57
N ILE A 66 8.59 -4.04 -5.71
CA ILE A 66 7.66 -2.98 -6.09
C ILE A 66 8.29 -1.63 -5.76
N VAL A 67 8.28 -0.72 -6.73
CA VAL A 67 8.88 0.62 -6.60
C VAL A 67 7.80 1.66 -6.77
N ARG A 68 7.56 2.48 -5.73
CA ARG A 68 6.75 3.68 -5.84
C ARG A 68 7.63 4.81 -6.34
N VAL A 69 7.35 5.26 -7.55
CA VAL A 69 7.99 6.43 -8.17
C VAL A 69 7.32 7.73 -7.70
N ASN A 70 7.76 8.88 -8.17
CA ASN A 70 7.06 10.14 -7.92
C ASN A 70 5.78 10.28 -8.77
N PRO A 71 4.83 11.17 -8.38
CA PRO A 71 3.74 11.58 -9.27
C PRO A 71 4.29 12.03 -10.64
N ILE A 72 3.46 11.97 -11.70
CA ILE A 72 3.89 12.42 -13.03
C ILE A 72 4.41 13.85 -12.98
N HIS A 73 5.62 14.04 -13.47
CA HIS A 73 6.32 15.34 -13.44
C HIS A 73 7.33 15.46 -14.59
N ASP A 74 7.61 16.70 -14.98
CA ASP A 74 8.75 17.05 -15.85
C ASP A 74 10.07 16.96 -15.09
N ALA A 75 11.19 17.03 -15.82
CA ALA A 75 12.50 17.08 -15.19
C ALA A 75 12.62 18.33 -14.30
N LEU A 76 13.13 18.13 -13.10
CA LEU A 76 13.49 19.21 -12.16
C LEU A 76 15.00 19.47 -12.24
N ASP A 77 15.48 20.60 -11.69
CA ASP A 77 16.90 20.97 -11.75
C ASP A 77 17.88 19.87 -11.34
N ASN A 78 17.51 19.06 -10.33
CA ASN A 78 18.35 18.00 -9.78
C ASN A 78 17.66 16.63 -9.76
N TYR A 79 16.56 16.44 -10.51
CA TYR A 79 15.84 15.18 -10.55
C TYR A 79 15.32 14.88 -11.97
N PRO A 80 15.41 13.62 -12.44
CA PRO A 80 14.98 13.25 -13.79
C PRO A 80 13.46 13.39 -13.96
N SER A 81 12.98 13.46 -15.21
CA SER A 81 11.55 13.37 -15.50
C SER A 81 10.99 12.00 -15.13
N SER A 82 9.66 11.92 -14.95
CA SER A 82 8.96 10.65 -14.67
C SER A 82 9.37 9.53 -15.61
N LYS A 83 9.51 9.83 -16.92
CA LYS A 83 9.94 8.81 -17.89
C LYS A 83 11.32 8.24 -17.54
N ASN A 84 12.28 9.10 -17.23
CA ASN A 84 13.66 8.68 -16.92
C ASN A 84 13.74 8.02 -15.53
N GLU A 85 12.95 8.46 -14.58
CA GLU A 85 12.82 7.83 -13.26
C GLU A 85 12.28 6.39 -13.38
N ILE A 86 11.20 6.19 -14.13
CA ILE A 86 10.60 4.87 -14.39
C ILE A 86 11.59 3.98 -15.15
N ASP A 87 12.26 4.51 -16.18
CA ASP A 87 13.29 3.77 -16.92
C ASP A 87 14.42 3.32 -15.97
N GLY A 88 14.88 4.21 -15.08
CA GLY A 88 15.90 3.90 -14.09
C GLY A 88 15.46 2.85 -13.07
N ALA A 89 14.23 2.94 -12.56
CA ALA A 89 13.68 1.96 -11.63
C ALA A 89 13.58 0.55 -12.25
N ILE A 90 13.11 0.47 -13.50
CA ILE A 90 13.00 -0.81 -14.24
C ILE A 90 14.40 -1.39 -14.49
N LEU A 91 15.36 -0.58 -14.94
CA LEU A 91 16.73 -1.01 -15.16
C LEU A 91 17.43 -1.46 -13.86
N ALA A 92 17.08 -0.87 -12.72
CA ALA A 92 17.58 -1.26 -11.41
C ALA A 92 16.95 -2.58 -10.90
N GLY A 93 15.88 -3.07 -11.54
CA GLY A 93 15.26 -4.36 -11.24
C GLY A 93 13.89 -4.31 -10.60
N ALA A 94 13.14 -3.21 -10.77
CA ALA A 94 11.73 -3.15 -10.39
C ALA A 94 10.91 -4.19 -11.19
N ASP A 95 10.22 -5.07 -10.51
CA ASP A 95 9.27 -6.02 -11.11
C ASP A 95 7.89 -5.37 -11.27
N ILE A 96 7.57 -4.43 -10.39
CA ILE A 96 6.31 -3.68 -10.34
C ILE A 96 6.65 -2.21 -10.13
N VAL A 97 6.06 -1.32 -10.94
CA VAL A 97 6.16 0.14 -10.74
C VAL A 97 4.81 0.65 -10.26
N MET A 98 4.81 1.46 -9.19
CA MET A 98 3.61 2.03 -8.60
C MET A 98 3.58 3.54 -8.83
N LEU A 99 2.50 4.03 -9.49
CA LEU A 99 2.21 5.45 -9.67
C LEU A 99 1.40 5.98 -8.48
N PRO A 100 1.93 6.93 -7.68
CA PRO A 100 1.18 7.59 -6.62
C PRO A 100 0.48 8.86 -7.13
N TYR A 101 -0.47 9.36 -6.36
CA TYR A 101 -1.00 10.72 -6.32
C TYR A 101 -1.38 11.32 -7.69
N PHE A 102 -1.93 10.52 -8.58
CA PHE A 102 -2.45 10.95 -9.88
C PHE A 102 -3.88 11.52 -9.72
N HIS A 103 -4.24 12.46 -10.61
CA HIS A 103 -5.52 13.17 -10.60
C HIS A 103 -6.30 13.00 -11.89
N THR A 104 -5.66 12.62 -12.97
CA THR A 104 -6.23 12.61 -14.33
C THR A 104 -6.02 11.27 -15.03
N VAL A 105 -6.85 11.00 -16.03
CA VAL A 105 -6.69 9.85 -16.93
C VAL A 105 -5.37 9.95 -17.71
N GLN A 106 -5.00 11.18 -18.14
CA GLN A 106 -3.77 11.43 -18.92
C GLN A 106 -2.50 11.02 -18.14
N GLU A 107 -2.42 11.33 -16.84
CA GLU A 107 -1.28 10.90 -16.01
C GLU A 107 -1.15 9.38 -15.95
N VAL A 108 -2.28 8.66 -15.94
CA VAL A 108 -2.29 7.20 -15.98
C VAL A 108 -1.83 6.69 -17.35
N GLU A 109 -2.32 7.27 -18.45
CA GLU A 109 -1.89 6.92 -19.81
C GLU A 109 -0.38 7.15 -19.99
N ASP A 110 0.13 8.30 -19.55
CA ASP A 110 1.56 8.61 -19.60
C ASP A 110 2.38 7.60 -18.79
N PHE A 111 1.96 7.26 -17.59
CA PHE A 111 2.58 6.24 -16.76
C PHE A 111 2.65 4.88 -17.46
N ILE A 112 1.51 4.40 -17.97
CA ILE A 112 1.45 3.10 -18.71
C ILE A 112 2.38 3.13 -19.92
N ASN A 113 2.39 4.22 -20.68
CA ASN A 113 3.27 4.41 -21.84
C ASN A 113 4.76 4.41 -21.43
N TYR A 114 5.11 5.06 -20.31
CA TYR A 114 6.50 5.08 -19.81
C TYR A 114 6.96 3.71 -19.32
N VAL A 115 6.09 2.94 -18.67
CA VAL A 115 6.41 1.54 -18.29
C VAL A 115 6.53 0.65 -19.53
N GLY A 116 5.66 0.83 -20.53
CA GLY A 116 5.76 0.18 -21.83
C GLY A 116 5.78 -1.35 -21.78
N GLY A 117 5.09 -1.97 -20.82
CA GLY A 117 5.03 -3.43 -20.64
C GLY A 117 6.32 -4.09 -20.15
N ARG A 118 7.33 -3.30 -19.73
CA ARG A 118 8.62 -3.80 -19.22
C ARG A 118 8.59 -4.25 -17.76
N ALA A 119 7.60 -3.79 -17.01
CA ALA A 119 7.30 -4.19 -15.64
C ALA A 119 5.78 -4.21 -15.46
N LYS A 120 5.29 -4.80 -14.37
CA LYS A 120 3.87 -4.67 -14.00
C LYS A 120 3.57 -3.27 -13.51
N THR A 121 2.33 -2.82 -13.72
CA THR A 121 1.85 -1.49 -13.32
C THR A 121 0.93 -1.61 -12.12
N CYS A 122 1.13 -0.73 -11.15
CA CYS A 122 0.26 -0.57 -9.99
C CYS A 122 -0.19 0.89 -9.87
N LEU A 123 -1.47 1.15 -9.83
CA LEU A 123 -1.98 2.49 -9.54
C LEU A 123 -2.23 2.62 -8.04
N LEU A 124 -1.67 3.63 -7.39
CA LEU A 124 -2.00 3.97 -6.00
C LEU A 124 -3.11 5.04 -6.00
N LEU A 125 -4.36 4.58 -5.90
CA LEU A 125 -5.55 5.43 -5.91
C LEU A 125 -5.71 6.09 -4.54
N GLU A 126 -5.35 7.36 -4.45
CA GLU A 126 -5.29 8.07 -3.17
C GLU A 126 -5.72 9.56 -3.25
N THR A 127 -6.33 9.95 -4.38
CA THR A 127 -6.88 11.28 -4.58
C THR A 127 -8.39 11.23 -4.84
N PRO A 128 -9.19 12.20 -4.36
CA PRO A 128 -10.62 12.26 -4.64
C PRO A 128 -10.94 12.34 -6.14
N GLU A 129 -10.11 13.05 -6.91
CA GLU A 129 -10.26 13.20 -8.35
C GLU A 129 -10.13 11.84 -9.06
N ALA A 130 -9.10 11.06 -8.70
CA ALA A 130 -8.93 9.72 -9.23
C ALA A 130 -10.09 8.78 -8.85
N ALA A 131 -10.64 8.92 -7.65
CA ALA A 131 -11.80 8.14 -7.22
C ALA A 131 -13.08 8.49 -8.03
N ILE A 132 -13.25 9.76 -8.39
CA ILE A 132 -14.35 10.23 -9.25
C ILE A 132 -14.18 9.71 -10.67
N LEU A 133 -12.97 9.80 -11.24
CA LEU A 133 -12.65 9.42 -12.61
C LEU A 133 -12.35 7.91 -12.75
N LEU A 134 -12.56 7.11 -11.70
CA LEU A 134 -12.13 5.70 -11.70
C LEU A 134 -12.69 4.88 -12.87
N ASP A 135 -13.96 5.11 -13.26
CA ASP A 135 -14.57 4.39 -14.37
C ASP A 135 -13.87 4.66 -15.72
N GLU A 136 -13.36 5.88 -15.92
CA GLU A 136 -12.59 6.29 -17.09
C GLU A 136 -11.15 5.74 -17.01
N ILE A 137 -10.51 5.89 -15.87
CA ILE A 137 -9.17 5.35 -15.60
C ILE A 137 -9.11 3.85 -15.88
N LEU A 138 -10.10 3.10 -15.44
CA LEU A 138 -10.18 1.65 -15.65
C LEU A 138 -10.43 1.22 -17.11
N GLN A 139 -10.59 2.15 -18.06
CA GLN A 139 -10.59 1.88 -19.50
C GLN A 139 -9.18 1.92 -20.10
N VAL A 140 -8.21 2.54 -19.42
CA VAL A 140 -6.82 2.61 -19.90
C VAL A 140 -6.23 1.20 -19.94
N PRO A 141 -5.76 0.71 -21.09
CA PRO A 141 -5.18 -0.63 -21.18
C PRO A 141 -3.80 -0.66 -20.50
N GLY A 142 -3.46 -1.79 -19.90
CA GLY A 142 -2.14 -2.00 -19.30
C GLY A 142 -2.08 -1.73 -17.79
N ILE A 143 -3.21 -1.56 -17.11
CA ILE A 143 -3.27 -1.53 -15.66
C ILE A 143 -3.30 -2.97 -15.14
N ASP A 144 -2.24 -3.39 -14.45
CA ASP A 144 -2.16 -4.75 -13.89
C ASP A 144 -2.80 -4.85 -12.50
N MET A 145 -2.76 -3.78 -11.70
CA MET A 145 -3.36 -3.77 -10.36
C MET A 145 -3.61 -2.35 -9.84
N VAL A 146 -4.47 -2.25 -8.83
CA VAL A 146 -4.78 -0.98 -8.12
C VAL A 146 -4.61 -1.19 -6.62
N HIS A 147 -3.92 -0.28 -5.94
CA HIS A 147 -3.89 -0.19 -4.48
C HIS A 147 -4.59 1.09 -4.01
N ILE A 148 -5.58 0.97 -3.12
CA ILE A 148 -6.30 2.13 -2.58
C ILE A 148 -5.51 2.67 -1.38
N GLY A 149 -4.94 3.86 -1.53
CA GLY A 149 -4.13 4.53 -0.52
C GLY A 149 -4.99 5.25 0.51
N LEU A 150 -5.32 4.58 1.62
CA LEU A 150 -6.25 5.11 2.62
C LEU A 150 -5.74 6.38 3.30
N ASN A 151 -4.41 6.53 3.47
CA ASN A 151 -3.86 7.65 4.24
C ASN A 151 -4.07 8.98 3.52
N ASP A 152 -3.64 9.12 2.27
CA ASP A 152 -3.76 10.38 1.55
C ASP A 152 -5.21 10.64 1.11
N LEU A 153 -5.95 9.59 0.75
CA LEU A 153 -7.35 9.72 0.37
C LEU A 153 -8.22 10.25 1.52
N HIS A 154 -8.07 9.71 2.75
CA HIS A 154 -8.88 10.20 3.88
C HIS A 154 -8.56 11.65 4.25
N LEU A 155 -7.28 12.04 4.19
CA LEU A 155 -6.85 13.43 4.43
C LEU A 155 -7.45 14.38 3.40
N ALA A 156 -7.36 14.03 2.12
CA ALA A 156 -7.92 14.81 1.03
C ALA A 156 -9.47 14.92 1.11
N MET A 157 -10.14 13.90 1.65
CA MET A 157 -11.58 13.91 1.90
C MET A 157 -11.98 14.58 3.24
N GLY A 158 -11.02 15.12 4.00
CA GLY A 158 -11.28 15.79 5.29
C GLY A 158 -11.73 14.84 6.40
N MET A 159 -11.43 13.56 6.31
CA MET A 159 -11.77 12.56 7.33
C MET A 159 -10.75 12.57 8.47
N SER A 160 -11.17 12.19 9.66
CA SER A 160 -10.32 12.20 10.86
C SER A 160 -9.46 10.93 11.02
N PHE A 161 -9.86 9.83 10.37
CA PHE A 161 -9.19 8.53 10.50
C PHE A 161 -9.31 7.73 9.20
N MET A 162 -8.18 7.17 8.73
CA MET A 162 -8.12 6.54 7.40
C MET A 162 -9.10 5.38 7.19
N PHE A 163 -9.45 4.64 8.23
CA PHE A 163 -10.40 3.53 8.13
C PHE A 163 -11.88 3.98 8.12
N GLN A 164 -12.17 5.30 8.22
CA GLN A 164 -13.51 5.80 7.88
C GLN A 164 -13.87 5.49 6.42
N LEU A 165 -12.90 5.52 5.50
CA LEU A 165 -13.10 5.11 4.12
C LEU A 165 -13.62 3.66 3.99
N LEU A 166 -13.29 2.79 4.96
CA LEU A 166 -13.77 1.42 5.01
C LEU A 166 -15.18 1.36 5.62
N SER A 167 -15.42 2.01 6.77
CA SER A 167 -16.72 2.02 7.46
C SER A 167 -17.81 2.75 6.65
N ASP A 168 -17.46 3.82 5.96
CA ASP A 168 -18.39 4.62 5.15
C ASP A 168 -18.65 3.99 3.76
N GLY A 169 -18.03 2.83 3.47
CA GLY A 169 -18.26 2.07 2.25
C GLY A 169 -17.55 2.60 1.01
N VAL A 170 -16.67 3.61 1.13
CA VAL A 170 -15.91 4.16 -0.01
C VAL A 170 -15.01 3.09 -0.62
N VAL A 171 -14.24 2.36 0.22
CA VAL A 171 -13.38 1.26 -0.26
C VAL A 171 -14.22 0.19 -0.97
N GLU A 172 -15.38 -0.15 -0.45
CA GLU A 172 -16.27 -1.16 -1.07
C GLU A 172 -16.78 -0.71 -2.44
N GLN A 173 -17.14 0.57 -2.60
CA GLN A 173 -17.58 1.11 -3.89
C GLN A 173 -16.45 1.09 -4.93
N LEU A 174 -15.24 1.51 -4.55
CA LEU A 174 -14.06 1.48 -5.41
C LEU A 174 -13.70 0.04 -5.80
N ALA A 175 -13.68 -0.88 -4.81
CA ALA A 175 -13.40 -2.29 -5.01
C ALA A 175 -14.36 -2.93 -6.03
N LYS A 176 -15.66 -2.64 -5.94
CA LYS A 176 -16.68 -3.14 -6.89
C LYS A 176 -16.38 -2.70 -8.32
N LYS A 177 -15.98 -1.44 -8.54
CA LYS A 177 -15.62 -0.93 -9.87
C LYS A 177 -14.37 -1.62 -10.42
N ILE A 178 -13.33 -1.76 -9.60
CA ILE A 178 -12.05 -2.36 -9.99
C ILE A 178 -12.24 -3.85 -10.33
N THR A 179 -12.92 -4.59 -9.46
CA THR A 179 -13.16 -6.03 -9.65
C THR A 179 -14.08 -6.33 -10.83
N ALA A 180 -15.03 -5.44 -11.15
CA ALA A 180 -15.88 -5.55 -12.34
C ALA A 180 -15.06 -5.52 -13.66
N LYS A 181 -13.84 -4.96 -13.63
CA LYS A 181 -12.89 -4.99 -14.76
C LYS A 181 -11.91 -6.18 -14.70
N GLY A 182 -12.02 -7.06 -13.72
CA GLY A 182 -11.11 -8.17 -13.52
C GLY A 182 -9.72 -7.75 -13.05
N ILE A 183 -9.54 -6.51 -12.59
CA ILE A 183 -8.26 -5.99 -12.13
C ILE A 183 -8.08 -6.35 -10.64
N PRO A 184 -6.95 -6.96 -10.24
CA PRO A 184 -6.63 -7.21 -8.84
C PRO A 184 -6.48 -5.89 -8.07
N PHE A 185 -6.93 -5.85 -6.83
CA PHE A 185 -6.78 -4.67 -5.99
C PHE A 185 -6.33 -5.00 -4.57
N GLY A 186 -5.82 -3.97 -3.87
CA GLY A 186 -5.56 -3.95 -2.44
C GLY A 186 -5.97 -2.62 -1.83
N PHE A 187 -5.88 -2.50 -0.51
CA PHE A 187 -6.11 -1.23 0.15
C PHE A 187 -5.32 -1.12 1.46
N GLY A 188 -4.94 0.11 1.83
CA GLY A 188 -4.34 0.45 3.11
C GLY A 188 -3.18 -0.45 3.54
N GLY A 189 -3.06 -0.59 4.85
CA GLY A 189 -2.05 -1.43 5.48
C GLY A 189 -2.59 -2.11 6.74
N ILE A 190 -1.94 -3.22 7.12
CA ILE A 190 -2.24 -3.94 8.37
C ILE A 190 -1.13 -3.78 9.38
N ALA A 191 -1.53 -3.66 10.65
CA ALA A 191 -0.68 -3.65 11.82
C ALA A 191 -0.55 -5.06 12.41
N ARG A 192 -0.04 -5.17 13.64
CA ARG A 192 -0.06 -6.43 14.41
C ARG A 192 -1.49 -6.92 14.59
N MET A 193 -1.68 -8.24 14.51
CA MET A 193 -3.00 -8.86 14.45
C MET A 193 -3.91 -8.52 15.65
N ASN A 194 -3.36 -8.48 16.86
CA ASN A 194 -4.13 -8.40 18.10
C ASN A 194 -3.87 -7.10 18.90
N SER A 195 -3.53 -5.98 18.23
CA SER A 195 -3.21 -4.73 18.90
C SER A 195 -4.05 -3.55 18.43
N GLY A 196 -4.30 -2.61 19.36
CA GLY A 196 -5.03 -1.37 19.09
C GLY A 196 -6.56 -1.51 19.16
N LEU A 197 -7.25 -0.39 19.00
CA LEU A 197 -8.71 -0.33 18.99
C LEU A 197 -9.32 -0.90 17.70
N LEU A 198 -8.58 -0.87 16.61
CA LEU A 198 -8.89 -1.57 15.37
C LEU A 198 -7.74 -2.55 15.09
N PRO A 199 -7.87 -3.82 15.50
CA PRO A 199 -6.79 -4.80 15.34
C PRO A 199 -6.59 -5.19 13.88
N GLY A 200 -5.34 -5.52 13.52
CA GLY A 200 -4.98 -5.94 12.17
C GLY A 200 -5.80 -7.15 11.67
N SER A 201 -6.21 -8.02 12.58
CA SER A 201 -7.07 -9.17 12.27
C SER A 201 -8.45 -8.77 11.72
N ALA A 202 -9.04 -7.71 12.25
CA ALA A 202 -10.33 -7.20 11.75
C ALA A 202 -10.17 -6.59 10.36
N VAL A 203 -9.09 -5.82 10.12
CA VAL A 203 -8.78 -5.25 8.80
C VAL A 203 -8.46 -6.35 7.79
N LEU A 204 -7.70 -7.39 8.18
CA LEU A 204 -7.39 -8.53 7.32
C LEU A 204 -8.67 -9.26 6.86
N LYS A 205 -9.64 -9.45 7.75
CA LYS A 205 -10.92 -10.04 7.40
C LYS A 205 -11.71 -9.19 6.41
N GLU A 206 -11.60 -7.85 6.45
CA GLU A 206 -12.21 -6.97 5.44
C GLU A 206 -11.54 -7.13 4.06
N HIS A 207 -10.24 -7.41 3.98
CA HIS A 207 -9.60 -7.75 2.70
C HIS A 207 -10.27 -8.98 2.07
N TYR A 208 -10.56 -10.00 2.87
CA TYR A 208 -11.26 -11.20 2.39
C TYR A 208 -12.72 -10.94 2.02
N ARG A 209 -13.42 -10.13 2.83
CA ARG A 209 -14.81 -9.74 2.53
C ARG A 209 -14.92 -9.00 1.19
N LEU A 210 -14.00 -8.11 0.92
CA LEU A 210 -14.00 -7.26 -0.27
C LEU A 210 -13.33 -7.91 -1.50
N GLY A 211 -12.69 -9.07 -1.34
CA GLY A 211 -11.98 -9.75 -2.43
C GLY A 211 -10.64 -9.13 -2.81
N SER A 212 -10.00 -8.45 -1.87
CA SER A 212 -8.66 -7.89 -2.04
C SER A 212 -7.61 -8.99 -2.25
N SER A 213 -6.55 -8.67 -2.99
CA SER A 213 -5.46 -9.59 -3.35
C SER A 213 -4.09 -9.17 -2.81
N MET A 214 -3.97 -7.97 -2.19
CA MET A 214 -2.68 -7.46 -1.70
C MET A 214 -2.87 -6.48 -0.54
N VAL A 215 -1.85 -6.38 0.33
CA VAL A 215 -1.85 -5.47 1.48
C VAL A 215 -0.44 -5.08 1.89
N ILE A 216 -0.26 -3.84 2.38
CA ILE A 216 0.98 -3.39 2.98
C ILE A 216 1.04 -3.86 4.44
N VAL A 217 2.11 -4.53 4.82
CA VAL A 217 2.46 -4.77 6.23
C VAL A 217 3.09 -3.49 6.76
N SER A 218 2.36 -2.80 7.63
CA SER A 218 2.71 -1.45 8.07
C SER A 218 3.94 -1.41 8.99
N ARG A 219 4.52 -0.22 9.19
CA ARG A 219 5.62 -0.04 10.16
C ARG A 219 5.25 -0.36 11.61
N SER A 220 3.98 -0.24 11.98
CA SER A 220 3.53 -0.66 13.31
C SER A 220 3.60 -2.18 13.51
N PHE A 221 3.71 -2.96 12.44
CA PHE A 221 4.01 -4.39 12.51
C PHE A 221 5.48 -4.63 12.93
N CYS A 222 6.43 -4.00 12.25
CA CYS A 222 7.86 -4.03 12.60
C CYS A 222 8.50 -2.68 12.26
N ASN A 223 8.91 -1.92 13.28
CA ASN A 223 9.54 -0.61 13.08
C ASN A 223 11.06 -0.73 13.11
N THR A 224 11.67 -0.93 11.94
CA THR A 224 13.13 -1.07 11.79
C THR A 224 13.90 0.24 11.97
N ASP A 225 13.23 1.38 12.12
CA ASP A 225 13.87 2.62 12.56
C ASP A 225 14.18 2.58 14.06
N LYS A 226 13.35 1.89 14.84
CA LYS A 226 13.50 1.72 16.30
C LYS A 226 14.20 0.42 16.68
N ILE A 227 13.90 -0.67 15.99
CA ILE A 227 14.44 -2.01 16.24
C ILE A 227 15.63 -2.24 15.32
N LYS A 228 16.84 -2.26 15.87
CA LYS A 228 18.09 -2.44 15.11
C LYS A 228 18.66 -3.86 15.18
N ASP A 229 18.24 -4.63 16.16
CA ASP A 229 18.61 -6.04 16.30
C ASP A 229 17.92 -6.89 15.23
N LEU A 230 18.68 -7.46 14.32
CA LEU A 230 18.17 -8.28 13.21
C LEU A 230 17.55 -9.61 13.69
N ASP A 231 17.94 -10.14 14.82
CA ASP A 231 17.34 -11.35 15.38
C ASP A 231 15.96 -11.03 15.96
N GLU A 232 15.81 -9.87 16.60
CA GLU A 232 14.49 -9.36 17.04
C GLU A 232 13.59 -9.09 15.83
N VAL A 233 14.09 -8.43 14.79
CA VAL A 233 13.37 -8.20 13.53
C VAL A 233 12.91 -9.52 12.92
N ARG A 234 13.80 -10.52 12.84
CA ARG A 234 13.49 -11.86 12.33
C ARG A 234 12.38 -12.53 13.13
N ASN A 235 12.45 -12.49 14.45
CA ASN A 235 11.43 -13.07 15.31
C ASN A 235 10.06 -12.42 15.08
N ILE A 236 10.00 -11.07 15.00
CA ILE A 236 8.76 -10.33 14.72
C ILE A 236 8.15 -10.75 13.39
N PHE A 237 8.97 -10.83 12.32
CA PHE A 237 8.50 -11.24 11.00
C PHE A 237 8.00 -12.69 11.00
N MET A 238 8.78 -13.62 11.50
CA MET A 238 8.43 -15.05 11.49
C MET A 238 7.13 -15.31 12.25
N VAL A 239 6.98 -14.74 13.45
CA VAL A 239 5.77 -14.90 14.27
C VAL A 239 4.59 -14.18 13.62
N GLY A 240 4.73 -12.90 13.29
CA GLY A 240 3.60 -12.11 12.82
C GLY A 240 3.12 -12.47 11.41
N ILE A 241 4.01 -12.85 10.49
CA ILE A 241 3.59 -13.35 9.17
C ILE A 241 2.87 -14.70 9.30
N ASN A 242 3.33 -15.58 10.21
CA ASN A 242 2.64 -16.84 10.49
C ASN A 242 1.24 -16.60 11.07
N GLU A 243 1.07 -15.61 11.97
CA GLU A 243 -0.25 -15.20 12.47
C GLU A 243 -1.16 -14.71 11.32
N ILE A 244 -0.65 -13.88 10.42
CA ILE A 244 -1.37 -13.44 9.23
C ILE A 244 -1.82 -14.64 8.41
N ARG A 245 -0.90 -15.54 8.05
CA ARG A 245 -1.19 -16.70 7.21
C ARG A 245 -2.19 -17.67 7.87
N THR A 246 -2.11 -17.85 9.18
CA THR A 246 -3.07 -18.66 9.93
C THR A 246 -4.48 -18.07 9.84
N LEU A 247 -4.62 -16.75 10.08
CA LEU A 247 -5.90 -16.07 9.99
C LEU A 247 -6.47 -16.08 8.56
N GLU A 248 -5.62 -16.03 7.55
CA GLU A 248 -6.02 -16.16 6.14
C GLU A 248 -6.67 -17.53 5.86
N TYR A 249 -6.10 -18.63 6.38
CA TYR A 249 -6.69 -19.96 6.25
C TYR A 249 -8.08 -20.04 6.91
N GLU A 250 -8.22 -19.46 8.12
CA GLU A 250 -9.50 -19.35 8.81
C GLU A 250 -10.51 -18.53 8.01
N ALA A 251 -10.08 -17.38 7.48
CA ALA A 251 -10.91 -16.49 6.68
C ALA A 251 -11.39 -17.13 5.36
N LEU A 252 -10.57 -17.97 4.75
CA LEU A 252 -10.95 -18.71 3.55
C LEU A 252 -11.93 -19.85 3.83
N ALA A 253 -11.81 -20.47 5.00
CA ALA A 253 -12.64 -21.62 5.40
C ALA A 253 -14.07 -21.24 5.80
N ALA A 254 -14.27 -20.04 6.35
CA ALA A 254 -15.55 -19.56 6.87
C ALA A 254 -15.85 -18.14 6.37
N ARG A 255 -16.99 -17.96 5.68
CA ARG A 255 -17.45 -16.65 5.17
C ARG A 255 -18.63 -16.07 5.96
N ASP A 256 -19.15 -16.77 6.91
CA ASP A 256 -20.28 -16.39 7.77
C ASP A 256 -19.96 -15.23 8.73
N TYR A 257 -18.65 -14.95 8.95
CA TYR A 257 -18.20 -13.83 9.80
C TYR A 257 -18.28 -12.44 9.11
N PHE A 258 -18.46 -12.35 7.81
CA PHE A 258 -18.30 -11.09 7.06
C PHE A 258 -19.16 -9.95 7.63
N SER A 259 -20.45 -10.19 7.84
CA SER A 259 -21.36 -9.17 8.39
C SER A 259 -21.00 -8.77 9.83
N ASN A 260 -20.61 -9.72 10.67
CA ASN A 260 -20.23 -9.45 12.05
C ASN A 260 -18.92 -8.65 12.09
N ASN A 261 -17.92 -9.05 11.30
CA ASN A 261 -16.64 -8.33 11.22
C ASN A 261 -16.83 -6.90 10.74
N GLN A 262 -17.63 -6.67 9.70
CA GLN A 262 -17.93 -5.33 9.21
C GLN A 262 -18.58 -4.46 10.30
N GLN A 263 -19.51 -5.00 11.07
CA GLN A 263 -20.13 -4.28 12.19
C GLN A 263 -19.12 -3.95 13.29
N GLU A 264 -18.22 -4.87 13.61
CA GLU A 264 -17.15 -4.64 14.61
C GLU A 264 -16.16 -3.57 14.14
N VAL A 265 -15.77 -3.61 12.85
CA VAL A 265 -14.92 -2.57 12.24
C VAL A 265 -15.61 -1.22 12.34
N ASN A 266 -16.87 -1.11 11.92
CA ASN A 266 -17.61 0.15 11.95
C ASN A 266 -17.67 0.73 13.36
N LYS A 267 -18.04 -0.06 14.37
CA LYS A 267 -18.07 0.36 15.79
C LYS A 267 -16.69 0.81 16.30
N SER A 268 -15.63 0.10 15.92
CA SER A 268 -14.26 0.45 16.31
C SER A 268 -13.83 1.77 15.67
N VAL A 269 -14.14 1.97 14.40
CA VAL A 269 -13.85 3.22 13.67
C VAL A 269 -14.60 4.39 14.27
N GLU A 270 -15.90 4.27 14.52
CA GLU A 270 -16.72 5.31 15.19
C GLU A 270 -16.10 5.74 16.52
N LYS A 271 -15.76 4.77 17.37
CA LYS A 271 -15.12 5.04 18.66
C LYS A 271 -13.76 5.76 18.53
N ILE A 272 -12.95 5.36 17.54
CA ILE A 272 -11.65 6.01 17.29
C ILE A 272 -11.86 7.46 16.84
N VAL A 273 -12.81 7.71 15.94
CA VAL A 273 -13.15 9.05 15.46
C VAL A 273 -13.63 9.97 16.60
N GLU A 274 -14.46 9.45 17.50
CA GLU A 274 -14.89 10.20 18.71
C GLU A 274 -13.71 10.59 19.58
N ILE A 275 -12.77 9.65 19.83
CA ILE A 275 -11.55 9.91 20.62
C ILE A 275 -10.68 10.98 19.93
N ILE A 276 -10.52 10.93 18.62
CA ILE A 276 -9.71 11.91 17.87
C ILE A 276 -10.37 13.30 17.96
N LYS A 277 -11.69 13.38 17.73
CA LYS A 277 -12.43 14.66 17.84
C LYS A 277 -12.33 15.27 19.23
N ALA A 278 -12.47 14.45 20.27
CA ALA A 278 -12.38 14.93 21.66
C ALA A 278 -10.97 15.43 22.05
N LYS A 279 -9.90 14.97 21.37
CA LYS A 279 -8.53 15.45 21.59
C LYS A 279 -8.22 16.76 20.86
N ASN A 280 -8.97 17.05 19.80
CA ASN A 280 -8.75 18.22 18.96
C ASN A 280 -9.71 19.39 19.33
N SER A 281 -10.63 19.17 20.27
CA SER A 281 -11.54 20.16 20.87
C SER A 281 -10.89 20.76 22.13
#